data_409b7ecc1cda84b31b2fad2d4e11ff52
#
_entry.id   409b7ecc1cda84b31b2fad2d4e11ff52
#
_cell.length_a   1.000
_cell.length_b   1.000
_cell.length_c   1.000
_cell.angle_alpha   90.00
_cell.angle_beta   90.00
_cell.angle_gamma   90.00
#
_symmetry.space_group_name_H-M   'P 1'
#
loop_
_entity.id
_entity.type
_entity.pdbx_description
1 polymer ?
#
loop_
_entity_poly.entity_id
_entity_poly.type
_entity_poly.pdbx_seq_one_letter_code
_entity_poly.pdbx_strand_id
1 'polypeptide(L)'
;GEGIGQSLHEGVLPESEYSTELPEDVRHACTRVPVIDNAIRMLYTTGYLHNHARLWVASYIVHLRKVHWRVAADWMYSHLLDGDLASNYLSWQWVAATGSSKPYLFNADTVEKFAPEIWHSRGTSIDVSYELMDILANSAATVAQVRKNELAWDEPKVFVEPPAELGFTKPVANDVTGKHVWLVHPWVLADLPEDLPADVVCVAVVFAEHTQAHPWNALRWNLMDALTGESGFALELQDSAGSRLIKTFKAQDLPR
;
A
#
# COMPACT_ATOMS: atom_id res chain seq x y z
N GLY A 1 -14.72 -3.06 -7.49
CA GLY A 1 -15.46 -2.15 -8.25
C GLY A 1 -14.74 -0.87 -8.61
N GLU A 2 -14.97 -0.39 -9.80
CA GLU A 2 -14.36 0.85 -10.34
C GLU A 2 -14.67 2.11 -9.49
N GLY A 3 -15.75 2.10 -8.69
CA GLY A 3 -16.21 3.26 -7.93
C GLY A 3 -15.33 3.67 -6.73
N ILE A 4 -14.55 2.77 -6.14
CA ILE A 4 -13.76 3.10 -4.95
C ILE A 4 -12.56 4.02 -5.24
N GLY A 5 -12.10 4.07 -6.47
CA GLY A 5 -11.01 4.94 -6.93
C GLY A 5 -11.46 6.35 -7.31
N GLN A 6 -12.75 6.66 -7.20
CA GLN A 6 -13.32 7.97 -7.48
C GLN A 6 -13.74 8.64 -6.17
N SER A 7 -13.55 9.96 -6.07
CA SER A 7 -14.05 10.74 -4.94
C SER A 7 -15.59 10.62 -4.85
N LEU A 8 -16.10 10.36 -3.64
CA LEU A 8 -17.55 10.27 -3.42
C LEU A 8 -18.25 11.64 -3.52
N HIS A 9 -17.51 12.68 -3.14
CA HIS A 9 -17.92 14.08 -3.32
C HIS A 9 -16.66 14.97 -3.41
N GLU A 10 -16.86 16.25 -3.69
CA GLU A 10 -15.78 17.23 -3.73
C GLU A 10 -15.11 17.33 -2.36
N GLY A 11 -13.77 17.39 -2.34
CA GLY A 11 -12.97 17.52 -1.13
C GLY A 11 -12.94 18.94 -0.59
N VAL A 12 -11.94 19.22 0.27
CA VAL A 12 -11.75 20.55 0.88
C VAL A 12 -11.44 21.64 -0.16
N LEU A 13 -10.72 21.27 -1.20
CA LEU A 13 -10.37 22.13 -2.33
C LEU A 13 -10.81 21.47 -3.64
N PRO A 14 -10.98 22.22 -4.74
CA PRO A 14 -11.15 21.66 -6.08
C PRO A 14 -9.99 20.71 -6.44
N GLU A 15 -10.27 19.67 -7.22
CA GLU A 15 -9.24 18.68 -7.61
C GLU A 15 -8.05 19.32 -8.35
N SER A 16 -8.26 20.42 -9.05
CA SER A 16 -7.21 21.17 -9.75
C SER A 16 -6.15 21.79 -8.84
N GLU A 17 -6.44 21.93 -7.54
CA GLU A 17 -5.51 22.46 -6.54
C GLU A 17 -4.58 21.39 -5.97
N TYR A 18 -4.78 20.13 -6.34
CA TYR A 18 -3.96 19.03 -5.88
C TYR A 18 -2.97 18.57 -6.95
N SER A 19 -1.71 18.35 -6.52
CA SER A 19 -0.67 17.75 -7.35
C SER A 19 -1.00 16.27 -7.65
N THR A 20 -0.68 15.85 -8.87
CA THR A 20 -0.72 14.44 -9.28
C THR A 20 0.61 13.71 -9.08
N GLU A 21 1.58 14.37 -8.45
CA GLU A 21 2.89 13.82 -8.15
C GLU A 21 3.18 13.88 -6.66
N LEU A 22 3.72 12.79 -6.11
CA LEU A 22 4.18 12.74 -4.73
C LEU A 22 5.54 13.45 -4.62
N PRO A 23 5.70 14.42 -3.69
CA PRO A 23 6.95 15.16 -3.53
C PRO A 23 8.13 14.25 -3.17
N GLU A 24 9.31 14.53 -3.71
CA GLU A 24 10.52 13.72 -3.49
C GLU A 24 10.91 13.61 -2.00
N ASP A 25 10.78 14.68 -1.23
CA ASP A 25 11.12 14.64 0.20
C ASP A 25 10.17 13.72 1.00
N VAL A 26 8.93 13.54 0.55
CA VAL A 26 8.00 12.54 1.09
C VAL A 26 8.47 11.14 0.68
N ARG A 27 8.70 10.91 -0.62
CA ARG A 27 9.18 9.62 -1.13
C ARG A 27 10.49 9.17 -0.49
N HIS A 28 11.36 10.11 -0.17
CA HIS A 28 12.67 9.85 0.44
C HIS A 28 12.71 9.99 1.96
N ALA A 29 11.55 10.10 2.63
CA ALA A 29 11.44 10.22 4.09
C ALA A 29 12.39 11.27 4.69
N CYS A 30 12.44 12.46 4.08
CA CYS A 30 13.31 13.57 4.49
C CYS A 30 12.60 14.93 4.52
N THR A 31 11.32 14.93 4.92
CA THR A 31 10.46 16.12 5.02
C THR A 31 10.85 17.06 6.14
N ARG A 32 11.71 16.64 7.07
CA ARG A 32 12.03 17.29 8.35
C ARG A 32 10.87 17.34 9.34
N VAL A 33 9.87 16.49 9.15
CA VAL A 33 8.79 16.25 10.11
C VAL A 33 8.98 14.84 10.66
N PRO A 34 9.55 14.66 11.86
CA PRO A 34 9.96 13.34 12.39
C PRO A 34 8.88 12.27 12.33
N VAL A 35 7.62 12.60 12.67
CA VAL A 35 6.52 11.62 12.59
C VAL A 35 6.30 11.11 11.16
N ILE A 36 6.41 11.97 10.17
CA ILE A 36 6.22 11.61 8.77
C ILE A 36 7.42 10.78 8.27
N ASP A 37 8.63 11.26 8.51
CA ASP A 37 9.84 10.59 8.06
C ASP A 37 10.00 9.19 8.69
N ASN A 38 9.73 9.06 10.00
CA ASN A 38 9.79 7.77 10.68
C ASN A 38 8.66 6.81 10.24
N ALA A 39 7.45 7.33 9.99
CA ALA A 39 6.36 6.51 9.47
C ALA A 39 6.71 5.96 8.07
N ILE A 40 7.25 6.78 7.17
CA ILE A 40 7.63 6.33 5.83
C ILE A 40 8.78 5.32 5.88
N ARG A 41 9.81 5.57 6.71
CA ARG A 41 10.90 4.60 6.93
C ARG A 41 10.38 3.27 7.47
N MET A 42 9.46 3.30 8.43
CA MET A 42 8.82 2.10 8.96
C MET A 42 8.03 1.37 7.87
N LEU A 43 7.26 2.09 7.04
CA LEU A 43 6.55 1.51 5.91
C LEU A 43 7.50 0.78 4.95
N TYR A 44 8.62 1.40 4.59
CA TYR A 44 9.60 0.84 3.66
C TYR A 44 10.36 -0.37 4.23
N THR A 45 10.59 -0.40 5.54
CA THR A 45 11.37 -1.47 6.18
C THR A 45 10.51 -2.65 6.62
N THR A 46 9.27 -2.42 7.02
CA THR A 46 8.40 -3.44 7.61
C THR A 46 7.18 -3.78 6.78
N GLY A 47 6.81 -2.92 5.81
CA GLY A 47 5.55 -3.05 5.09
C GLY A 47 4.30 -2.82 5.95
N TYR A 48 4.45 -2.29 7.16
CA TYR A 48 3.35 -2.08 8.10
C TYR A 48 3.39 -0.70 8.75
N LEU A 49 2.22 -0.12 8.94
CA LEU A 49 2.00 1.08 9.75
C LEU A 49 0.82 0.88 10.69
N HIS A 50 0.97 1.31 11.93
CA HIS A 50 -0.16 1.45 12.84
C HIS A 50 -1.19 2.44 12.27
N ASN A 51 -2.47 2.20 12.51
CA ASN A 51 -3.56 3.00 11.92
C ASN A 51 -3.39 4.52 12.08
N HIS A 52 -3.01 5.01 13.27
CA HIS A 52 -2.76 6.44 13.47
C HIS A 52 -1.66 6.99 12.54
N ALA A 53 -0.57 6.24 12.35
CA ALA A 53 0.52 6.68 11.48
C ALA A 53 0.05 6.77 10.01
N ARG A 54 -0.79 5.83 9.54
CA ARG A 54 -1.40 5.91 8.20
C ARG A 54 -2.23 7.18 8.04
N LEU A 55 -3.05 7.51 9.05
CA LEU A 55 -3.89 8.71 9.02
C LEU A 55 -3.05 10.00 9.07
N TRP A 56 -1.97 10.03 9.86
CA TRP A 56 -1.08 11.19 9.92
C TRP A 56 -0.33 11.43 8.61
N VAL A 57 0.21 10.38 8.02
CA VAL A 57 0.86 10.45 6.69
C VAL A 57 -0.14 10.93 5.65
N ALA A 58 -1.34 10.36 5.62
CA ALA A 58 -2.38 10.76 4.67
C ALA A 58 -2.80 12.23 4.86
N SER A 59 -3.05 12.66 6.10
CA SER A 59 -3.40 14.05 6.41
C SER A 59 -2.30 15.03 6.01
N TYR A 60 -1.04 14.72 6.31
CA TYR A 60 0.11 15.54 5.91
C TYR A 60 0.19 15.70 4.39
N ILE A 61 0.11 14.59 3.66
CA ILE A 61 0.26 14.59 2.20
C ILE A 61 -0.91 15.32 1.53
N VAL A 62 -2.15 15.06 1.94
CA VAL A 62 -3.32 15.68 1.30
C VAL A 62 -3.46 17.14 1.69
N HIS A 63 -3.42 17.46 3.00
CA HIS A 63 -3.82 18.79 3.48
C HIS A 63 -2.67 19.78 3.56
N LEU A 64 -1.43 19.35 3.77
CA LEU A 64 -0.28 20.25 3.86
C LEU A 64 0.56 20.28 2.57
N ARG A 65 0.63 19.13 1.85
CA ARG A 65 1.43 19.03 0.63
C ARG A 65 0.58 19.15 -0.64
N LYS A 66 -0.75 19.18 -0.50
CA LYS A 66 -1.70 19.33 -1.60
C LYS A 66 -1.47 18.30 -2.71
N VAL A 67 -1.31 17.03 -2.32
CA VAL A 67 -1.27 15.91 -3.25
C VAL A 67 -2.64 15.25 -3.30
N HIS A 68 -3.09 14.91 -4.50
CA HIS A 68 -4.35 14.21 -4.69
C HIS A 68 -4.34 12.88 -3.92
N TRP A 69 -5.39 12.62 -3.14
CA TRP A 69 -5.46 11.48 -2.22
C TRP A 69 -5.17 10.15 -2.91
N ARG A 70 -5.65 9.95 -4.14
CA ARG A 70 -5.47 8.70 -4.89
C ARG A 70 -4.01 8.41 -5.21
N VAL A 71 -3.25 9.42 -5.63
CA VAL A 71 -1.81 9.28 -5.93
C VAL A 71 -1.05 8.75 -4.72
N ALA A 72 -1.31 9.34 -3.56
CA ALA A 72 -0.65 8.94 -2.32
C ALA A 72 -1.21 7.62 -1.76
N ALA A 73 -2.49 7.32 -1.99
CA ALA A 73 -3.09 6.03 -1.64
C ALA A 73 -2.49 4.89 -2.45
N ASP A 74 -2.28 5.07 -3.77
CA ASP A 74 -1.62 4.09 -4.63
C ASP A 74 -0.17 3.84 -4.19
N TRP A 75 0.56 4.91 -3.89
CA TRP A 75 1.91 4.82 -3.36
C TRP A 75 1.95 4.05 -2.03
N MET A 76 1.12 4.38 -1.05
CA MET A 76 1.11 3.69 0.24
C MET A 76 0.72 2.22 0.08
N TYR A 77 -0.28 1.93 -0.75
CA TYR A 77 -0.73 0.57 -1.03
C TYR A 77 0.39 -0.31 -1.58
N SER A 78 1.23 0.23 -2.46
CA SER A 78 2.34 -0.52 -3.06
C SER A 78 3.38 -1.01 -2.05
N HIS A 79 3.46 -0.36 -0.88
CA HIS A 79 4.41 -0.69 0.19
C HIS A 79 3.80 -1.45 1.37
N LEU A 80 2.46 -1.55 1.47
CA LEU A 80 1.80 -2.27 2.56
C LEU A 80 1.75 -3.78 2.31
N LEU A 81 2.18 -4.58 3.29
CA LEU A 81 2.02 -6.04 3.28
C LEU A 81 0.56 -6.46 3.51
N ASP A 82 -0.13 -5.77 4.42
CA ASP A 82 -1.53 -5.97 4.76
C ASP A 82 -2.49 -5.11 3.92
N GLY A 83 -2.01 -4.58 2.79
CA GLY A 83 -2.76 -3.66 1.95
C GLY A 83 -3.99 -4.31 1.31
N ASP A 84 -5.19 -3.88 1.71
CA ASP A 84 -6.43 -4.08 0.98
C ASP A 84 -6.80 -2.81 0.23
N LEU A 85 -7.05 -2.91 -1.07
CA LEU A 85 -7.24 -1.73 -1.94
C LEU A 85 -8.46 -0.91 -1.54
N ALA A 86 -9.57 -1.58 -1.22
CA ALA A 86 -10.82 -0.91 -0.86
C ALA A 86 -10.68 -0.20 0.49
N SER A 87 -10.15 -0.87 1.49
CA SER A 87 -9.90 -0.31 2.82
C SER A 87 -8.94 0.87 2.76
N ASN A 88 -7.84 0.74 1.99
CA ASN A 88 -6.87 1.80 1.81
C ASN A 88 -7.52 3.03 1.16
N TYR A 89 -8.19 2.88 0.01
CA TYR A 89 -8.81 4.00 -0.69
C TYR A 89 -9.91 4.70 0.13
N LEU A 90 -10.78 3.93 0.79
CA LEU A 90 -11.83 4.51 1.63
C LEU A 90 -11.26 5.26 2.84
N SER A 91 -10.17 4.77 3.42
CA SER A 91 -9.46 5.46 4.51
C SER A 91 -8.84 6.78 4.03
N TRP A 92 -8.21 6.79 2.86
CA TRP A 92 -7.66 8.01 2.27
C TRP A 92 -8.76 9.02 1.91
N GLN A 93 -9.88 8.58 1.35
CA GLN A 93 -11.03 9.44 1.08
C GLN A 93 -11.64 10.02 2.37
N TRP A 94 -11.68 9.22 3.43
CA TRP A 94 -12.12 9.70 4.73
C TRP A 94 -11.22 10.83 5.27
N VAL A 95 -9.91 10.65 5.19
CA VAL A 95 -8.92 11.69 5.57
C VAL A 95 -9.07 12.94 4.69
N ALA A 96 -9.18 12.76 3.39
CA ALA A 96 -9.23 13.84 2.39
C ALA A 96 -10.54 14.64 2.39
N ALA A 97 -11.53 14.25 3.17
CA ALA A 97 -12.90 14.78 3.14
C ALA A 97 -13.61 14.59 1.79
N THR A 98 -13.23 13.59 0.99
CA THR A 98 -13.95 13.19 -0.22
C THR A 98 -14.90 12.01 0.03
N GLY A 99 -14.82 11.40 1.21
CA GLY A 99 -15.70 10.34 1.71
C GLY A 99 -16.21 10.61 3.12
N SER A 100 -16.02 11.82 3.64
CA SER A 100 -16.46 12.27 4.96
C SER A 100 -16.87 13.74 4.92
N SER A 101 -17.57 14.22 5.96
CA SER A 101 -18.08 15.60 6.02
C SER A 101 -17.01 16.64 6.36
N LYS A 102 -15.82 16.23 6.79
CA LYS A 102 -14.73 17.14 7.19
C LYS A 102 -13.38 16.44 7.06
N PRO A 103 -12.28 17.20 6.86
CA PRO A 103 -10.93 16.64 6.81
C PRO A 103 -10.51 16.04 8.16
N TYR A 104 -9.70 14.98 8.11
CA TYR A 104 -8.97 14.53 9.29
C TYR A 104 -7.66 15.31 9.40
N LEU A 105 -7.49 16.01 10.51
CA LEU A 105 -6.32 16.81 10.80
C LEU A 105 -5.62 16.33 12.06
N PHE A 106 -4.32 16.55 12.17
CA PHE A 106 -3.50 16.27 13.33
C PHE A 106 -2.42 17.35 13.48
N ASN A 107 -1.82 17.45 14.65
CA ASN A 107 -0.73 18.39 14.92
C ASN A 107 0.31 17.78 15.86
N ALA A 108 1.36 18.55 16.21
CA ALA A 108 2.43 18.06 17.08
C ALA A 108 1.93 17.63 18.48
N ASP A 109 0.92 18.29 19.04
CA ASP A 109 0.32 17.90 20.34
C ASP A 109 -0.29 16.49 20.27
N THR A 110 -0.96 16.17 19.16
CA THR A 110 -1.53 14.84 18.94
C THR A 110 -0.45 13.78 18.83
N VAL A 111 0.64 14.09 18.12
CA VAL A 111 1.78 13.16 17.99
C VAL A 111 2.43 12.91 19.35
N GLU A 112 2.68 13.94 20.15
CA GLU A 112 3.25 13.79 21.49
C GLU A 112 2.40 12.93 22.41
N LYS A 113 1.09 13.02 22.27
CA LYS A 113 0.15 12.26 23.11
C LYS A 113 0.13 10.76 22.78
N PHE A 114 0.36 10.38 21.53
CA PHE A 114 0.10 9.01 21.05
C PHE A 114 1.29 8.28 20.43
N ALA A 115 2.43 8.97 20.24
CA ALA A 115 3.61 8.39 19.61
C ALA A 115 4.84 8.42 20.54
N PRO A 116 5.82 7.56 20.29
CA PRO A 116 7.10 7.58 20.98
C PRO A 116 7.84 8.91 20.78
N GLU A 117 8.69 9.29 21.74
CA GLU A 117 9.44 10.55 21.73
C GLU A 117 10.21 10.80 20.42
N ILE A 118 10.79 9.76 19.84
CA ILE A 118 11.52 9.84 18.56
C ILE A 118 10.65 10.32 17.37
N TRP A 119 9.33 10.28 17.51
CA TRP A 119 8.36 10.76 16.51
C TRP A 119 7.88 12.17 16.79
N HIS A 120 8.19 12.74 17.96
CA HIS A 120 7.73 14.08 18.34
C HIS A 120 8.22 15.11 17.32
N SER A 121 7.37 16.05 16.94
CA SER A 121 7.55 16.90 15.76
C SER A 121 7.39 18.39 16.10
N ARG A 122 7.84 18.81 17.30
CA ARG A 122 7.89 20.21 17.70
C ARG A 122 8.82 21.03 16.81
N GLY A 123 8.49 22.29 16.60
CA GLY A 123 9.25 23.21 15.77
C GLY A 123 9.18 22.89 14.27
N THR A 124 8.24 22.02 13.85
CA THR A 124 8.02 21.67 12.45
C THR A 124 6.74 22.30 11.89
N SER A 125 6.46 22.04 10.61
CA SER A 125 5.26 22.56 9.93
C SER A 125 3.93 22.07 10.52
N ILE A 126 3.94 21.02 11.36
CA ILE A 126 2.74 20.54 12.06
C ILE A 126 2.66 21.03 13.51
N ASP A 127 3.63 21.82 13.97
CA ASP A 127 3.62 22.40 15.32
C ASP A 127 2.79 23.71 15.34
N VAL A 128 1.51 23.54 15.09
CA VAL A 128 0.53 24.62 14.99
C VAL A 128 -0.76 24.24 15.70
N SER A 129 -1.62 25.23 16.03
CA SER A 129 -2.94 24.95 16.60
C SER A 129 -3.86 24.26 15.58
N TYR A 130 -4.93 23.62 16.04
CA TYR A 130 -5.92 23.00 15.16
C TYR A 130 -6.65 24.04 14.29
N GLU A 131 -6.86 25.26 14.79
CA GLU A 131 -7.46 26.37 14.03
C GLU A 131 -6.57 26.75 12.84
N LEU A 132 -5.26 26.86 13.08
CA LEU A 132 -4.32 27.16 11.99
C LEU A 132 -4.19 25.97 11.01
N MET A 133 -4.21 24.73 11.53
CA MET A 133 -4.21 23.53 10.70
C MET A 133 -5.43 23.50 9.76
N ASP A 134 -6.61 23.86 10.28
CA ASP A 134 -7.84 23.94 9.48
C ASP A 134 -7.75 25.03 8.40
N ILE A 135 -7.21 26.20 8.74
CA ILE A 135 -6.94 27.27 7.76
C ILE A 135 -6.00 26.78 6.65
N LEU A 136 -4.91 26.10 7.02
CA LEU A 136 -3.95 25.54 6.07
C LEU A 136 -4.60 24.47 5.17
N ALA A 137 -5.43 23.59 5.73
CA ALA A 137 -6.14 22.57 4.98
C ALA A 137 -7.08 23.20 3.94
N ASN A 138 -7.79 24.26 4.30
CA ASN A 138 -8.77 24.97 3.46
C ASN A 138 -8.15 26.01 2.51
N SER A 139 -6.83 26.15 2.47
CA SER A 139 -6.12 27.07 1.57
C SER A 139 -5.31 26.30 0.52
N ALA A 140 -5.06 26.92 -0.64
CA ALA A 140 -4.16 26.38 -1.66
C ALA A 140 -2.67 26.42 -1.24
N ALA A 141 -2.34 27.05 -0.08
CA ALA A 141 -0.98 27.12 0.42
C ALA A 141 -0.45 25.72 0.75
N THR A 142 0.76 25.45 0.32
CA THR A 142 1.45 24.18 0.58
C THR A 142 2.72 24.40 1.42
N VAL A 143 3.04 23.42 2.24
CA VAL A 143 4.34 23.36 2.91
C VAL A 143 5.42 23.10 1.86
N ALA A 144 6.48 23.91 1.89
CA ALA A 144 7.56 23.82 0.92
C ALA A 144 8.25 22.45 0.95
N GLN A 145 8.57 21.96 -0.24
CA GLN A 145 9.36 20.74 -0.41
C GLN A 145 10.79 20.95 0.11
N VAL A 146 11.28 19.99 0.86
CA VAL A 146 12.67 19.94 1.29
C VAL A 146 13.51 19.25 0.23
N ARG A 147 14.69 19.77 -0.10
CA ARG A 147 15.60 19.08 -1.01
C ARG A 147 16.14 17.80 -0.37
N LYS A 148 16.36 16.78 -1.20
CA LYS A 148 17.02 15.53 -0.78
C LYS A 148 18.31 15.85 -0.01
N ASN A 149 18.50 15.23 1.13
CA ASN A 149 19.63 15.47 2.04
C ASN A 149 20.21 14.15 2.55
N GLU A 150 21.23 14.22 3.42
CA GLU A 150 21.92 13.04 3.98
C GLU A 150 20.98 12.08 4.76
N LEU A 151 19.84 12.55 5.21
CA LEU A 151 18.83 11.74 5.93
C LEU A 151 17.84 11.04 4.97
N ALA A 152 17.95 11.30 3.67
CA ALA A 152 17.06 10.73 2.68
C ALA A 152 17.24 9.22 2.56
N TRP A 153 16.11 8.52 2.47
CA TRP A 153 16.04 7.08 2.23
C TRP A 153 15.73 6.81 0.77
N ASP A 154 16.23 5.70 0.25
CA ASP A 154 15.81 5.26 -1.07
C ASP A 154 14.45 4.58 -0.97
N GLU A 155 13.51 5.04 -1.80
CA GLU A 155 12.22 4.39 -1.93
C GLU A 155 12.40 2.98 -2.51
N PRO A 156 11.82 1.94 -1.89
CA PRO A 156 11.89 0.59 -2.43
C PRO A 156 11.26 0.51 -3.82
N LYS A 157 11.91 -0.22 -4.72
CA LYS A 157 11.36 -0.48 -6.05
C LYS A 157 10.05 -1.25 -5.94
N VAL A 158 9.13 -0.92 -6.84
CA VAL A 158 7.87 -1.65 -7.01
C VAL A 158 7.90 -2.43 -8.33
N PHE A 159 7.21 -3.56 -8.36
CA PHE A 159 7.23 -4.51 -9.45
C PHE A 159 5.79 -4.87 -9.85
N VAL A 160 5.53 -4.90 -11.14
CA VAL A 160 4.26 -5.36 -11.72
C VAL A 160 4.19 -6.87 -11.85
N GLU A 161 5.35 -7.54 -11.80
CA GLU A 161 5.52 -8.99 -11.83
C GLU A 161 6.45 -9.43 -10.69
N PRO A 162 6.39 -10.69 -10.26
CA PRO A 162 7.31 -11.19 -9.25
C PRO A 162 8.76 -10.99 -9.69
N PRO A 163 9.65 -10.49 -8.81
CA PRO A 163 11.08 -10.43 -9.08
C PRO A 163 11.63 -11.79 -9.50
N ALA A 164 12.49 -11.81 -10.52
CA ALA A 164 12.99 -13.05 -11.12
C ALA A 164 13.77 -13.94 -10.13
N GLU A 165 14.42 -13.32 -9.15
CA GLU A 165 15.16 -13.99 -8.07
C GLU A 165 14.28 -14.85 -7.16
N LEU A 166 12.96 -14.63 -7.11
CA LEU A 166 12.01 -15.44 -6.35
C LEU A 166 11.71 -16.80 -7.03
N GLY A 167 12.17 -16.99 -8.27
CA GLY A 167 12.12 -18.29 -8.92
C GLY A 167 10.71 -18.81 -9.25
N PHE A 168 9.70 -17.95 -9.26
CA PHE A 168 8.36 -18.34 -9.70
C PHE A 168 8.40 -18.94 -11.11
N THR A 169 7.96 -20.18 -11.28
CA THR A 169 7.97 -20.90 -12.55
C THR A 169 6.64 -20.79 -13.27
N LYS A 170 6.66 -20.77 -14.60
CA LYS A 170 5.42 -20.82 -15.39
C LYS A 170 4.84 -22.23 -15.33
N PRO A 171 3.54 -22.41 -15.03
CA PRO A 171 2.90 -23.71 -15.01
C PRO A 171 2.71 -24.27 -16.41
N VAL A 172 2.61 -25.59 -16.48
CA VAL A 172 2.21 -26.32 -17.68
C VAL A 172 0.71 -26.63 -17.56
N ALA A 173 -0.08 -26.34 -18.58
CA ALA A 173 -1.53 -26.49 -18.57
C ALA A 173 -2.02 -27.88 -18.15
N ASN A 174 -1.23 -28.94 -18.42
CA ASN A 174 -1.56 -30.31 -18.07
C ASN A 174 -1.42 -30.65 -16.58
N ASP A 175 -0.79 -29.79 -15.78
CA ASP A 175 -0.53 -30.09 -14.35
C ASP A 175 -1.80 -30.09 -13.51
N VAL A 176 -2.83 -29.40 -13.94
CA VAL A 176 -4.13 -29.26 -13.26
C VAL A 176 -5.27 -30.00 -13.95
N THR A 177 -5.04 -30.52 -15.17
CA THR A 177 -6.08 -31.20 -15.95
C THR A 177 -6.54 -32.50 -15.27
N GLY A 178 -7.84 -32.57 -14.96
CA GLY A 178 -8.45 -33.72 -14.30
C GLY A 178 -8.18 -33.86 -12.80
N LYS A 179 -7.60 -32.86 -12.18
CA LYS A 179 -7.34 -32.81 -10.74
C LYS A 179 -8.31 -31.86 -10.01
N HIS A 180 -8.47 -32.09 -8.72
CA HIS A 180 -9.09 -31.08 -7.85
C HIS A 180 -8.14 -29.89 -7.67
N VAL A 181 -8.66 -28.68 -7.81
CA VAL A 181 -7.85 -27.46 -7.71
C VAL A 181 -8.38 -26.60 -6.57
N TRP A 182 -7.48 -26.22 -5.66
CA TRP A 182 -7.74 -25.23 -4.62
C TRP A 182 -7.09 -23.91 -5.02
N LEU A 183 -7.91 -22.86 -5.21
CA LEU A 183 -7.43 -21.54 -5.58
C LEU A 183 -7.08 -20.72 -4.35
N VAL A 184 -5.88 -20.20 -4.33
CA VAL A 184 -5.38 -19.29 -3.28
C VAL A 184 -5.05 -17.95 -3.91
N HIS A 185 -5.45 -16.87 -3.29
CA HIS A 185 -5.08 -15.54 -3.76
C HIS A 185 -4.49 -14.67 -2.62
N PRO A 186 -3.69 -13.63 -2.95
CA PRO A 186 -2.90 -12.87 -1.97
C PRO A 186 -3.69 -12.17 -0.86
N TRP A 187 -4.98 -11.98 -1.06
CA TRP A 187 -5.84 -11.27 -0.10
C TRP A 187 -6.55 -12.19 0.90
N VAL A 188 -6.47 -13.51 0.69
CA VAL A 188 -7.03 -14.52 1.61
C VAL A 188 -6.01 -15.64 1.74
N LEU A 189 -4.97 -15.40 2.54
CA LEU A 189 -3.97 -16.39 2.90
C LEU A 189 -4.40 -17.00 4.24
N ALA A 190 -4.76 -18.27 4.20
CA ALA A 190 -5.17 -19.05 5.37
C ALA A 190 -4.60 -20.46 5.24
N ASP A 191 -4.53 -21.17 6.36
CA ASP A 191 -4.18 -22.59 6.34
C ASP A 191 -5.11 -23.37 5.42
N LEU A 192 -4.57 -24.40 4.79
CA LEU A 192 -5.36 -25.27 3.93
C LEU A 192 -6.37 -26.05 4.78
N PRO A 193 -7.62 -26.23 4.29
CA PRO A 193 -8.58 -27.11 4.95
C PRO A 193 -8.03 -28.53 5.10
N GLU A 194 -8.25 -29.13 6.29
CA GLU A 194 -7.76 -30.49 6.59
C GLU A 194 -8.46 -31.58 5.76
N ASP A 195 -9.64 -31.29 5.21
CA ASP A 195 -10.49 -32.22 4.47
C ASP A 195 -10.30 -32.15 2.95
N LEU A 196 -9.23 -31.52 2.47
CA LEU A 196 -8.92 -31.47 1.04
C LEU A 196 -8.64 -32.87 0.46
N PRO A 197 -9.09 -33.15 -0.79
CA PRO A 197 -8.76 -34.39 -1.49
C PRO A 197 -7.23 -34.59 -1.59
N ALA A 198 -6.78 -35.83 -1.50
CA ALA A 198 -5.34 -36.17 -1.56
C ALA A 198 -4.68 -35.82 -2.91
N ASP A 199 -5.45 -35.64 -3.97
CA ASP A 199 -5.03 -35.27 -5.31
C ASP A 199 -5.18 -33.78 -5.61
N VAL A 200 -5.48 -32.94 -4.59
CA VAL A 200 -5.65 -31.51 -4.79
C VAL A 200 -4.35 -30.84 -5.22
N VAL A 201 -4.47 -29.95 -6.17
CA VAL A 201 -3.39 -29.04 -6.58
C VAL A 201 -3.75 -27.64 -6.11
N CYS A 202 -2.89 -27.03 -5.29
CA CYS A 202 -3.05 -25.65 -4.88
C CYS A 202 -2.50 -24.71 -5.95
N VAL A 203 -3.33 -23.76 -6.37
CA VAL A 203 -2.98 -22.76 -7.39
C VAL A 203 -3.10 -21.37 -6.80
N ALA A 204 -1.99 -20.67 -6.66
CA ALA A 204 -1.98 -19.27 -6.28
C ALA A 204 -2.27 -18.40 -7.51
N VAL A 205 -3.25 -17.51 -7.39
CA VAL A 205 -3.70 -16.64 -8.47
C VAL A 205 -3.31 -15.20 -8.17
N VAL A 206 -2.52 -14.61 -9.05
CA VAL A 206 -2.23 -13.16 -9.04
C VAL A 206 -2.76 -12.58 -10.35
N PHE A 207 -3.59 -11.55 -10.24
CA PHE A 207 -4.15 -10.89 -11.43
C PHE A 207 -3.16 -9.87 -11.97
N ALA A 208 -2.63 -10.10 -13.17
CA ALA A 208 -1.66 -9.22 -13.82
C ALA A 208 -2.20 -7.79 -14.00
N GLU A 209 -3.47 -7.63 -14.31
CA GLU A 209 -4.14 -6.33 -14.43
C GLU A 209 -4.12 -5.57 -13.10
N HIS A 210 -4.31 -6.26 -11.98
CA HIS A 210 -4.25 -5.65 -10.67
C HIS A 210 -2.85 -5.17 -10.35
N THR A 211 -1.82 -5.99 -10.56
CA THR A 211 -0.43 -5.62 -10.26
C THR A 211 0.15 -4.61 -11.25
N GLN A 212 -0.36 -4.55 -12.49
CA GLN A 212 -0.05 -3.48 -13.43
C GLN A 212 -0.61 -2.13 -12.98
N ALA A 213 -1.85 -2.13 -12.48
CA ALA A 213 -2.48 -0.92 -11.96
C ALA A 213 -1.94 -0.52 -10.56
N HIS A 214 -1.57 -1.50 -9.75
CA HIS A 214 -1.15 -1.36 -8.36
C HIS A 214 0.08 -2.23 -8.10
N PRO A 215 1.28 -1.81 -8.54
CA PRO A 215 2.50 -2.59 -8.37
C PRO A 215 2.87 -2.75 -6.89
N TRP A 216 3.59 -3.82 -6.56
CA TRP A 216 4.00 -4.14 -5.19
C TRP A 216 5.50 -4.05 -5.01
N ASN A 217 5.94 -3.65 -3.82
CA ASN A 217 7.35 -3.69 -3.46
C ASN A 217 7.84 -5.14 -3.25
N ALA A 218 9.16 -5.31 -3.18
CA ALA A 218 9.77 -6.63 -3.00
C ALA A 218 9.33 -7.34 -1.71
N LEU A 219 9.07 -6.60 -0.61
CA LEU A 219 8.64 -7.22 0.66
C LEU A 219 7.32 -7.96 0.50
N ARG A 220 6.36 -7.40 -0.26
CA ARG A 220 5.07 -8.05 -0.50
C ARG A 220 5.22 -9.28 -1.40
N TRP A 221 6.06 -9.22 -2.42
CA TRP A 221 6.37 -10.37 -3.25
C TRP A 221 7.11 -11.46 -2.45
N ASN A 222 8.06 -11.09 -1.58
CA ASN A 222 8.75 -12.04 -0.69
C ASN A 222 7.78 -12.70 0.31
N LEU A 223 6.81 -11.95 0.85
CA LEU A 223 5.78 -12.52 1.71
C LEU A 223 4.95 -13.55 0.94
N MET A 224 4.57 -13.24 -0.31
CA MET A 224 3.88 -14.18 -1.19
C MET A 224 4.71 -15.44 -1.42
N ASP A 225 6.01 -15.31 -1.70
CA ASP A 225 6.92 -16.42 -1.89
C ASP A 225 7.03 -17.28 -0.63
N ALA A 226 7.26 -16.68 0.54
CA ALA A 226 7.34 -17.40 1.80
C ALA A 226 6.07 -18.19 2.11
N LEU A 227 4.90 -17.56 1.92
CA LEU A 227 3.61 -18.21 2.19
C LEU A 227 3.25 -19.28 1.14
N THR A 228 3.72 -19.13 -0.10
CA THR A 228 3.48 -20.10 -1.18
C THR A 228 4.56 -21.17 -1.26
N GLY A 229 5.82 -20.83 -0.96
CA GLY A 229 6.96 -21.74 -1.00
C GLY A 229 6.86 -22.87 0.03
N GLU A 230 6.38 -22.59 1.23
CA GLU A 230 6.13 -23.60 2.29
C GLU A 230 4.94 -24.50 1.97
N SER A 231 4.03 -24.05 1.11
CA SER A 231 2.73 -24.70 0.85
C SER A 231 2.63 -25.37 -0.51
N GLY A 232 3.63 -25.22 -1.40
CA GLY A 232 3.63 -25.86 -2.72
C GLY A 232 2.56 -25.34 -3.67
N PHE A 233 2.35 -24.04 -3.76
CA PHE A 233 1.34 -23.43 -4.61
C PHE A 233 1.80 -23.25 -6.06
N ALA A 234 0.83 -23.26 -6.99
CA ALA A 234 1.00 -22.77 -8.34
C ALA A 234 0.51 -21.31 -8.45
N LEU A 235 1.24 -20.47 -9.17
CA LEU A 235 0.84 -19.07 -9.41
C LEU A 235 0.18 -18.94 -10.77
N GLU A 236 -1.07 -18.48 -10.83
CA GLU A 236 -1.74 -18.11 -12.08
C GLU A 236 -1.73 -16.59 -12.24
N LEU A 237 -1.16 -16.10 -13.35
CA LEU A 237 -1.27 -14.72 -13.79
C LEU A 237 -2.29 -14.67 -14.92
N GLN A 238 -3.38 -13.94 -14.75
CA GLN A 238 -4.39 -13.73 -15.77
C GLN A 238 -4.25 -12.32 -16.34
N ASP A 239 -4.21 -12.20 -17.67
CA ASP A 239 -4.29 -10.93 -18.38
C ASP A 239 -5.73 -10.63 -18.83
N SER A 240 -5.99 -9.39 -19.28
CA SER A 240 -7.27 -8.91 -19.78
C SER A 240 -7.76 -9.63 -21.05
N ALA A 241 -6.88 -10.32 -21.76
CA ALA A 241 -7.22 -11.12 -22.93
C ALA A 241 -7.66 -12.54 -22.57
N GLY A 242 -7.72 -12.89 -21.29
CA GLY A 242 -8.04 -14.24 -20.83
C GLY A 242 -6.91 -15.24 -21.03
N SER A 243 -5.72 -14.78 -21.38
CA SER A 243 -4.53 -15.62 -21.45
C SER A 243 -4.10 -15.99 -20.04
N ARG A 244 -4.03 -17.28 -19.74
CA ARG A 244 -3.70 -17.79 -18.42
C ARG A 244 -2.23 -18.17 -18.38
N LEU A 245 -1.47 -17.52 -17.53
CA LEU A 245 -0.14 -17.94 -17.15
C LEU A 245 -0.23 -18.65 -15.79
N ILE A 246 -0.31 -19.97 -15.81
CA ILE A 246 -0.35 -20.78 -14.59
C ILE A 246 1.10 -21.13 -14.21
N LYS A 247 1.52 -20.90 -12.98
CA LYS A 247 2.82 -21.33 -12.42
C LYS A 247 2.59 -22.42 -11.38
N THR A 248 3.15 -23.59 -11.55
CA THR A 248 3.01 -24.74 -10.63
C THR A 248 4.23 -24.89 -9.73
N PHE A 249 3.96 -25.24 -8.48
CA PHE A 249 4.94 -25.73 -7.51
C PHE A 249 4.83 -27.26 -7.40
N LYS A 250 5.88 -27.92 -6.93
CA LYS A 250 5.93 -29.37 -6.84
C LYS A 250 4.96 -29.89 -5.79
N ALA A 251 4.20 -30.93 -6.13
CA ALA A 251 3.23 -31.56 -5.23
C ALA A 251 3.87 -32.17 -3.94
N GLN A 252 5.18 -32.32 -3.88
CA GLN A 252 5.91 -32.81 -2.69
C GLN A 252 6.04 -31.76 -1.59
N ASP A 253 5.72 -30.47 -1.90
CA ASP A 253 5.87 -29.33 -1.02
C ASP A 253 4.54 -28.95 -0.36
N LEU A 254 3.46 -29.71 -0.56
CA LEU A 254 2.18 -29.53 0.10
C LEU A 254 2.30 -29.99 1.57
N PRO A 255 1.78 -29.23 2.54
CA PRO A 255 1.65 -29.70 3.92
C PRO A 255 0.79 -30.96 3.92
N ARG A 256 1.26 -31.98 4.68
CA ARG A 256 0.55 -33.24 4.88
C ARG A 256 -0.44 -33.12 6.02
#